data_1faa6de07e13a4e212c82fc7589d0ff8
#
_entry.id   1faa6de07e13a4e212c82fc7589d0ff8
#
_cell.length_a   1.000
_cell.length_b   1.000
_cell.length_c   1.000
_cell.angle_alpha   90.00
_cell.angle_beta   90.00
_cell.angle_gamma   90.00
#
_symmetry.space_group_name_H-M   'P 1'
#
loop_
_entity.id
_entity.type
_entity.pdbx_description
1 polymer ?
#
loop_
_entity_poly.entity_id
_entity_poly.type
_entity_poly.pdbx_seq_one_letter_code
_entity_poly.pdbx_strand_id
1 'polypeptide(L)'
;MKITQSKVADLVPYVNNSRNHSDEQVAQIVRSIQEFGWTNHILIDGDKGIIAGHGRLKAAQVLGLSEVPTIELQGLSDEQKKAYIIADNKLALNASWDKDILALEVADLEAAGFDIDILAFDPSELIQRDIDYSVLDEENLDDKLNEMSDGVKKAIQIEFDIDDFTEAQELVKFWRNQGAYVGGLVMDALRKEKDRL
;
A
#
# COMPACT_ATOMS: atom_id res chain seq x y z
N MET A 1 17.88 13.32 -8.64
CA MET A 1 18.02 12.02 -9.33
C MET A 1 17.43 12.15 -10.72
N LYS A 2 18.07 11.64 -11.76
CA LYS A 2 17.60 11.72 -13.13
C LYS A 2 17.25 10.31 -13.61
N ILE A 3 16.10 10.17 -14.25
CA ILE A 3 15.70 8.92 -14.90
C ILE A 3 16.39 8.87 -16.27
N THR A 4 17.04 7.74 -16.57
CA THR A 4 17.73 7.50 -17.85
C THR A 4 17.31 6.14 -18.40
N GLN A 5 17.27 6.01 -19.73
CA GLN A 5 17.07 4.70 -20.36
C GLN A 5 18.43 3.98 -20.41
N SER A 6 18.47 2.76 -19.91
CA SER A 6 19.66 1.91 -19.94
C SER A 6 19.35 0.63 -20.69
N LYS A 7 20.31 0.20 -21.52
CA LYS A 7 20.17 -1.09 -22.24
C LYS A 7 20.15 -2.22 -21.23
N VAL A 8 19.19 -3.13 -21.36
CA VAL A 8 19.05 -4.33 -20.52
C VAL A 8 20.33 -5.17 -20.53
N ALA A 9 20.99 -5.27 -21.71
CA ALA A 9 22.22 -6.03 -21.85
C ALA A 9 23.43 -5.42 -21.12
N ASP A 10 23.40 -4.13 -20.80
CA ASP A 10 24.49 -3.44 -20.12
C ASP A 10 24.36 -3.49 -18.58
N LEU A 11 23.19 -3.89 -18.06
CA LEU A 11 22.94 -3.91 -16.63
C LEU A 11 23.60 -5.12 -15.97
N VAL A 12 24.37 -4.88 -14.91
CA VAL A 12 25.13 -5.92 -14.22
C VAL A 12 24.44 -6.31 -12.92
N PRO A 13 23.87 -7.54 -12.83
CA PRO A 13 23.28 -8.01 -11.59
C PRO A 13 24.32 -8.11 -10.47
N TYR A 14 23.95 -7.76 -9.26
CA TYR A 14 24.84 -7.93 -8.12
C TYR A 14 25.02 -9.43 -7.79
N VAL A 15 26.26 -9.91 -7.84
CA VAL A 15 26.61 -11.33 -7.71
C VAL A 15 26.15 -11.95 -6.37
N ASN A 16 26.24 -11.16 -5.28
CA ASN A 16 25.85 -11.60 -3.93
C ASN A 16 24.42 -11.19 -3.58
N ASN A 17 23.53 -11.07 -4.57
CA ASN A 17 22.14 -10.79 -4.30
C ASN A 17 21.52 -11.95 -3.52
N SER A 18 21.19 -11.71 -2.24
CA SER A 18 20.60 -12.72 -1.35
C SER A 18 19.11 -12.98 -1.61
N ARG A 19 18.43 -12.14 -2.44
CA ARG A 19 17.03 -12.31 -2.77
C ARG A 19 16.86 -13.14 -4.04
N ASN A 20 16.23 -14.28 -3.89
CA ASN A 20 15.84 -15.13 -5.01
C ASN A 20 14.46 -14.69 -5.54
N HIS A 21 14.32 -14.68 -6.85
CA HIS A 21 13.06 -14.43 -7.54
C HIS A 21 12.68 -15.73 -8.28
N SER A 22 11.56 -16.34 -7.86
CA SER A 22 11.00 -17.49 -8.58
C SER A 22 10.44 -17.06 -9.95
N ASP A 23 10.25 -18.01 -10.84
CA ASP A 23 9.67 -17.73 -12.16
C ASP A 23 8.23 -17.21 -12.02
N GLU A 24 7.49 -17.68 -11.03
CA GLU A 24 6.16 -17.17 -10.69
C GLU A 24 6.19 -15.70 -10.30
N GLN A 25 7.11 -15.31 -9.40
CA GLN A 25 7.26 -13.91 -8.99
C GLN A 25 7.68 -13.04 -10.19
N VAL A 26 8.55 -13.53 -11.06
CA VAL A 26 8.92 -12.81 -12.29
C VAL A 26 7.70 -12.64 -13.19
N ALA A 27 6.86 -13.66 -13.34
CA ALA A 27 5.61 -13.57 -14.11
C ALA A 27 4.62 -12.56 -13.52
N GLN A 28 4.53 -12.45 -12.18
CA GLN A 28 3.73 -11.43 -11.50
C GLN A 28 4.25 -10.01 -11.81
N ILE A 29 5.57 -9.80 -11.77
CA ILE A 29 6.19 -8.52 -12.13
C ILE A 29 5.93 -8.19 -13.61
N VAL A 30 6.01 -9.18 -14.51
CA VAL A 30 5.70 -9.01 -15.94
C VAL A 30 4.26 -8.52 -16.13
N ARG A 31 3.28 -9.18 -15.50
CA ARG A 31 1.86 -8.75 -15.55
C ARG A 31 1.68 -7.33 -15.04
N SER A 32 2.29 -7.01 -13.89
CA SER A 32 2.25 -5.67 -13.32
C SER A 32 2.84 -4.61 -14.27
N ILE A 33 3.95 -4.90 -14.95
CA ILE A 33 4.54 -3.98 -15.93
C ILE A 33 3.65 -3.82 -17.17
N GLN A 34 2.98 -4.88 -17.61
CA GLN A 34 2.06 -4.83 -18.76
C GLN A 34 0.82 -3.99 -18.47
N GLU A 35 0.27 -4.10 -17.26
CA GLU A 35 -0.94 -3.38 -16.86
C GLU A 35 -0.66 -1.92 -16.50
N PHE A 36 0.29 -1.68 -15.61
CA PHE A 36 0.54 -0.35 -15.03
C PHE A 36 1.70 0.40 -15.68
N GLY A 37 2.39 -0.23 -16.63
CA GLY A 37 3.63 0.30 -17.18
C GLY A 37 4.81 0.16 -16.22
N TRP A 38 5.92 0.78 -16.59
CA TRP A 38 7.15 0.74 -15.79
C TRP A 38 7.12 1.80 -14.67
N THR A 39 6.47 1.53 -13.56
CA THR A 39 6.25 2.47 -12.45
C THR A 39 7.45 2.59 -11.51
N ASN A 40 8.16 1.48 -11.25
CA ASN A 40 9.29 1.41 -10.33
C ASN A 40 10.61 1.21 -11.10
N HIS A 41 11.52 2.17 -10.99
CA HIS A 41 12.79 2.17 -11.74
C HIS A 41 13.82 1.20 -11.15
N ILE A 42 14.73 0.70 -11.98
CA ILE A 42 15.91 -0.05 -11.52
C ILE A 42 16.93 0.96 -10.99
N LEU A 43 17.43 0.73 -9.78
CA LEU A 43 18.48 1.54 -9.18
C LEU A 43 19.84 0.93 -9.53
N ILE A 44 20.73 1.75 -10.08
CA ILE A 44 22.07 1.35 -10.50
C ILE A 44 23.15 2.24 -9.88
N ASP A 45 24.38 1.76 -9.86
CA ASP A 45 25.57 2.57 -9.60
C ASP A 45 26.19 3.12 -10.89
N GLY A 46 27.28 3.86 -10.76
CA GLY A 46 27.99 4.48 -11.91
C GLY A 46 28.53 3.47 -12.93
N ASP A 47 28.75 2.21 -12.53
CA ASP A 47 29.22 1.11 -13.36
C ASP A 47 28.09 0.22 -13.88
N LYS A 48 26.85 0.70 -13.80
CA LYS A 48 25.63 -0.02 -14.18
C LYS A 48 25.34 -1.29 -13.35
N GLY A 49 26.00 -1.41 -12.20
CA GLY A 49 25.72 -2.44 -11.21
C GLY A 49 24.33 -2.22 -10.60
N ILE A 50 23.51 -3.26 -10.56
CA ILE A 50 22.15 -3.16 -10.01
C ILE A 50 22.21 -3.15 -8.49
N ILE A 51 21.68 -2.09 -7.89
CA ILE A 51 21.50 -1.92 -6.46
C ILE A 51 20.11 -2.42 -6.03
N ALA A 52 19.05 -2.07 -6.80
CA ALA A 52 17.69 -2.56 -6.55
C ALA A 52 16.95 -2.81 -7.87
N GLY A 53 16.06 -3.80 -7.88
CA GLY A 53 15.24 -4.11 -9.05
C GLY A 53 15.69 -5.33 -9.85
N HIS A 54 16.41 -6.29 -9.27
CA HIS A 54 16.82 -7.54 -9.94
C HIS A 54 15.65 -8.32 -10.54
N GLY A 55 14.50 -8.40 -9.83
CA GLY A 55 13.30 -9.02 -10.38
C GLY A 55 12.75 -8.30 -11.61
N ARG A 56 12.83 -6.95 -11.63
CA ARG A 56 12.42 -6.14 -12.79
C ARG A 56 13.35 -6.32 -13.98
N LEU A 57 14.66 -6.51 -13.74
CA LEU A 57 15.58 -6.87 -14.82
C LEU A 57 15.18 -8.20 -15.45
N LYS A 58 14.90 -9.24 -14.64
CA LYS A 58 14.41 -10.53 -15.15
C LYS A 58 13.10 -10.39 -15.93
N ALA A 59 12.15 -9.61 -15.42
CA ALA A 59 10.90 -9.33 -16.11
C ALA A 59 11.12 -8.61 -17.46
N ALA A 60 12.06 -7.65 -17.52
CA ALA A 60 12.44 -6.98 -18.77
C ALA A 60 13.00 -7.95 -19.81
N GLN A 61 13.82 -8.90 -19.36
CA GLN A 61 14.37 -9.97 -20.22
C GLN A 61 13.26 -10.87 -20.76
N VAL A 62 12.29 -11.28 -19.92
CA VAL A 62 11.12 -12.07 -20.34
C VAL A 62 10.26 -11.29 -21.34
N LEU A 63 10.07 -9.99 -21.14
CA LEU A 63 9.33 -9.11 -22.05
C LEU A 63 10.10 -8.78 -23.34
N GLY A 64 11.38 -9.16 -23.45
CA GLY A 64 12.21 -8.84 -24.61
C GLY A 64 12.50 -7.34 -24.77
N LEU A 65 12.48 -6.58 -23.68
CA LEU A 65 12.76 -5.15 -23.72
C LEU A 65 14.25 -4.91 -23.97
N SER A 66 14.56 -3.99 -24.89
CA SER A 66 15.94 -3.58 -25.17
C SER A 66 16.49 -2.58 -24.17
N GLU A 67 15.62 -1.73 -23.63
CA GLU A 67 15.96 -0.66 -22.70
C GLU A 67 14.94 -0.59 -21.57
N VAL A 68 15.37 -0.13 -20.40
CA VAL A 68 14.54 0.07 -19.22
C VAL A 68 14.91 1.36 -18.50
N PRO A 69 13.96 2.02 -17.82
CA PRO A 69 14.25 3.23 -17.06
C PRO A 69 15.02 2.89 -15.78
N THR A 70 16.12 3.61 -15.59
CA THR A 70 17.02 3.46 -14.45
C THR A 70 17.26 4.78 -13.74
N ILE A 71 17.61 4.71 -12.47
CA ILE A 71 18.08 5.84 -11.67
C ILE A 71 19.46 5.49 -11.11
N GLU A 72 20.44 6.34 -11.39
CA GLU A 72 21.79 6.19 -10.85
C GLU A 72 21.86 6.78 -9.43
N LEU A 73 22.34 5.98 -8.48
CA LEU A 73 22.65 6.39 -7.12
C LEU A 73 24.13 6.77 -7.02
N GLN A 74 24.40 8.06 -6.98
CA GLN A 74 25.75 8.59 -6.90
C GLN A 74 26.20 8.75 -5.44
N GLY A 75 27.53 8.65 -5.20
CA GLY A 75 28.15 9.00 -3.93
C GLY A 75 28.03 7.97 -2.82
N LEU A 76 27.54 6.74 -3.11
CA LEU A 76 27.54 5.64 -2.16
C LEU A 76 28.88 4.92 -2.14
N SER A 77 29.44 4.64 -0.94
CA SER A 77 30.55 3.70 -0.81
C SER A 77 30.09 2.26 -1.11
N ASP A 78 31.04 1.35 -1.32
CA ASP A 78 30.71 -0.05 -1.58
C ASP A 78 29.98 -0.71 -0.40
N GLU A 79 30.31 -0.33 0.83
CA GLU A 79 29.64 -0.80 2.04
C GLU A 79 28.19 -0.26 2.09
N GLN A 80 27.99 1.02 1.73
CA GLN A 80 26.67 1.63 1.66
C GLN A 80 25.81 0.97 0.58
N LYS A 81 26.35 0.64 -0.60
CA LYS A 81 25.62 -0.11 -1.64
C LYS A 81 25.19 -1.46 -1.12
N LYS A 82 26.08 -2.24 -0.49
CA LYS A 82 25.75 -3.55 0.10
C LYS A 82 24.68 -3.43 1.18
N ALA A 83 24.83 -2.48 2.08
CA ALA A 83 23.86 -2.25 3.14
C ALA A 83 22.48 -1.86 2.57
N TYR A 84 22.45 -1.01 1.54
CA TYR A 84 21.23 -0.59 0.89
C TYR A 84 20.50 -1.77 0.20
N ILE A 85 21.23 -2.63 -0.53
CA ILE A 85 20.66 -3.83 -1.16
C ILE A 85 19.93 -4.71 -0.13
N ILE A 86 20.52 -4.89 1.05
CA ILE A 86 19.91 -5.68 2.13
C ILE A 86 18.72 -4.96 2.74
N ALA A 87 18.89 -3.67 3.06
CA ALA A 87 17.87 -2.85 3.72
C ALA A 87 16.62 -2.71 2.85
N ASP A 88 16.74 -2.40 1.56
CA ASP A 88 15.63 -2.25 0.62
C ASP A 88 14.74 -3.52 0.60
N ASN A 89 15.38 -4.69 0.53
CA ASN A 89 14.68 -5.96 0.56
C ASN A 89 14.05 -6.25 1.94
N LYS A 90 14.72 -5.91 3.04
CA LYS A 90 14.23 -6.23 4.39
C LYS A 90 13.10 -5.31 4.82
N LEU A 91 13.20 -4.02 4.52
CA LEU A 91 12.18 -3.03 4.89
C LEU A 91 10.82 -3.33 4.26
N ALA A 92 10.80 -3.80 3.02
CA ALA A 92 9.56 -4.24 2.36
C ALA A 92 8.85 -5.38 3.10
N LEU A 93 9.61 -6.27 3.78
CA LEU A 93 9.06 -7.39 4.55
C LEU A 93 8.57 -7.01 5.96
N ASN A 94 8.90 -5.82 6.44
CA ASN A 94 8.50 -5.38 7.78
C ASN A 94 7.10 -4.74 7.80
N ALA A 95 6.54 -4.40 6.64
CA ALA A 95 5.17 -3.94 6.52
C ALA A 95 4.19 -5.12 6.58
N SER A 96 2.98 -4.86 7.06
CA SER A 96 1.87 -5.81 7.05
C SER A 96 0.64 -5.14 6.46
N TRP A 97 -0.30 -5.96 6.00
CA TRP A 97 -1.59 -5.51 5.51
C TRP A 97 -2.60 -5.40 6.65
N ASP A 98 -3.40 -4.35 6.65
CA ASP A 98 -4.70 -4.35 7.33
C ASP A 98 -5.63 -5.22 6.48
N LYS A 99 -5.92 -6.42 6.97
CA LYS A 99 -6.64 -7.43 6.19
C LYS A 99 -8.09 -7.04 5.90
N ASP A 100 -8.72 -6.32 6.82
CA ASP A 100 -10.12 -5.92 6.66
C ASP A 100 -10.25 -4.83 5.58
N ILE A 101 -9.35 -3.85 5.61
CA ILE A 101 -9.29 -2.81 4.58
C ILE A 101 -8.89 -3.41 3.24
N LEU A 102 -7.89 -4.30 3.22
CA LEU A 102 -7.43 -4.96 1.99
C LEU A 102 -8.56 -5.74 1.32
N ALA A 103 -9.34 -6.51 2.08
CA ALA A 103 -10.45 -7.29 1.54
C ALA A 103 -11.54 -6.41 0.91
N LEU A 104 -11.84 -5.25 1.52
CA LEU A 104 -12.79 -4.27 0.96
C LEU A 104 -12.28 -3.69 -0.36
N GLU A 105 -11.02 -3.25 -0.41
CA GLU A 105 -10.42 -2.68 -1.63
C GLU A 105 -10.37 -3.69 -2.78
N VAL A 106 -10.03 -4.97 -2.48
CA VAL A 106 -10.01 -6.03 -3.48
C VAL A 106 -11.42 -6.34 -3.98
N ALA A 107 -12.43 -6.40 -3.09
CA ALA A 107 -13.82 -6.62 -3.48
C ALA A 107 -14.35 -5.48 -4.37
N ASP A 108 -14.00 -4.24 -4.09
CA ASP A 108 -14.38 -3.09 -4.92
C ASP A 108 -13.75 -3.14 -6.31
N LEU A 109 -12.47 -3.57 -6.41
CA LEU A 109 -11.80 -3.78 -7.69
C LEU A 109 -12.45 -4.90 -8.50
N GLU A 110 -12.78 -6.03 -7.87
CA GLU A 110 -13.46 -7.16 -8.50
C GLU A 110 -14.85 -6.74 -9.00
N ALA A 111 -15.63 -6.02 -8.19
CA ALA A 111 -16.94 -5.49 -8.57
C ALA A 111 -16.85 -4.50 -9.74
N ALA A 112 -15.74 -3.77 -9.87
CA ALA A 112 -15.45 -2.90 -11.00
C ALA A 112 -14.99 -3.68 -12.25
N GLY A 113 -14.83 -5.01 -12.18
CA GLY A 113 -14.39 -5.87 -13.28
C GLY A 113 -12.88 -5.85 -13.51
N PHE A 114 -12.10 -5.42 -12.52
CA PHE A 114 -10.64 -5.47 -12.59
C PHE A 114 -10.13 -6.89 -12.34
N ASP A 115 -9.09 -7.30 -13.09
CA ASP A 115 -8.43 -8.59 -12.90
C ASP A 115 -7.60 -8.60 -11.61
N ILE A 116 -8.16 -9.14 -10.52
CA ILE A 116 -7.52 -9.17 -9.21
C ILE A 116 -6.33 -10.15 -9.13
N ASP A 117 -6.18 -11.10 -10.07
CA ASP A 117 -5.03 -12.01 -10.12
C ASP A 117 -3.70 -11.26 -10.30
N ILE A 118 -3.77 -10.03 -10.83
CA ILE A 118 -2.60 -9.17 -11.00
C ILE A 118 -2.03 -8.68 -9.66
N LEU A 119 -2.85 -8.65 -8.61
CA LEU A 119 -2.44 -8.24 -7.27
C LEU A 119 -1.54 -9.29 -6.60
N ALA A 120 -1.52 -10.51 -7.14
CA ALA A 120 -0.65 -11.62 -6.72
C ALA A 120 -0.83 -12.06 -5.25
N PHE A 121 -2.02 -11.86 -4.67
CA PHE A 121 -2.40 -12.44 -3.40
C PHE A 121 -2.79 -13.91 -3.58
N ASP A 122 -2.44 -14.75 -2.60
CA ASP A 122 -3.07 -16.05 -2.49
C ASP A 122 -4.54 -15.87 -2.06
N PRO A 123 -5.52 -16.59 -2.64
CA PRO A 123 -6.91 -16.49 -2.23
C PRO A 123 -7.13 -16.63 -0.71
N SER A 124 -6.31 -17.43 -0.03
CA SER A 124 -6.36 -17.57 1.43
C SER A 124 -5.94 -16.32 2.21
N GLU A 125 -5.19 -15.42 1.59
CA GLU A 125 -4.80 -14.14 2.19
C GLU A 125 -5.94 -13.12 2.16
N LEU A 126 -6.87 -13.27 1.21
CA LEU A 126 -8.03 -12.40 0.98
C LEU A 126 -9.31 -12.93 1.65
N ILE A 127 -9.29 -14.14 2.21
CA ILE A 127 -10.44 -14.68 2.92
C ILE A 127 -10.67 -13.82 4.15
N GLN A 128 -11.77 -13.07 4.14
CA GLN A 128 -12.36 -12.52 5.36
C GLN A 128 -12.52 -13.70 6.35
N ARG A 129 -12.18 -13.48 7.62
CA ARG A 129 -12.57 -14.44 8.65
C ARG A 129 -14.03 -14.74 8.43
N ASP A 130 -14.38 -16.03 8.31
CA ASP A 130 -15.77 -16.43 8.35
C ASP A 130 -16.44 -15.66 9.48
N ILE A 131 -17.33 -14.75 9.11
CA ILE A 131 -18.19 -14.13 10.10
C ILE A 131 -19.00 -15.31 10.59
N ASP A 132 -18.76 -15.72 11.81
CA ASP A 132 -19.50 -16.80 12.44
C ASP A 132 -20.95 -16.33 12.62
N TYR A 133 -21.76 -16.64 11.61
CA TYR A 133 -23.20 -16.34 11.61
C TYR A 133 -23.99 -17.18 12.63
N SER A 134 -23.36 -18.14 13.34
CA SER A 134 -24.03 -18.91 14.39
C SER A 134 -24.53 -18.01 15.53
N VAL A 135 -23.92 -16.84 15.67
CA VAL A 135 -24.37 -15.78 16.59
C VAL A 135 -25.74 -15.22 16.20
N LEU A 136 -26.17 -15.37 14.93
CA LEU A 136 -27.45 -14.88 14.45
C LEU A 136 -28.64 -15.81 14.77
N ASP A 137 -28.37 -17.05 15.21
CA ASP A 137 -29.38 -18.04 15.55
C ASP A 137 -29.84 -17.96 17.04
N GLU A 138 -29.27 -17.04 17.82
CA GLU A 138 -29.66 -16.84 19.22
C GLU A 138 -30.78 -15.79 19.38
N GLU A 139 -31.77 -16.10 20.28
CA GLU A 139 -32.99 -15.32 20.50
C GLU A 139 -32.85 -13.84 20.95
N ASN A 140 -31.62 -13.27 20.97
CA ASN A 140 -31.33 -11.89 21.36
C ASN A 140 -30.55 -11.12 20.29
N LEU A 141 -30.98 -11.25 19.05
CA LEU A 141 -30.33 -10.64 17.88
C LEU A 141 -30.29 -9.11 17.94
N ASP A 142 -31.39 -8.49 18.39
CA ASP A 142 -31.51 -7.03 18.44
C ASP A 142 -30.60 -6.39 19.50
N ASP A 143 -30.39 -7.05 20.65
CA ASP A 143 -29.50 -6.55 21.70
C ASP A 143 -28.01 -6.68 21.28
N LYS A 144 -27.64 -7.81 20.63
CA LYS A 144 -26.29 -8.02 20.09
C LYS A 144 -25.99 -7.15 18.88
N LEU A 145 -26.95 -6.91 17.99
CA LEU A 145 -26.79 -5.95 16.88
C LEU A 145 -26.58 -4.53 17.40
N ASN A 146 -27.24 -4.15 18.49
CA ASN A 146 -27.02 -2.86 19.13
C ASN A 146 -25.63 -2.78 19.78
N GLU A 147 -25.15 -3.82 20.45
CA GLU A 147 -23.79 -3.89 21.00
C GLU A 147 -22.70 -3.90 19.92
N MET A 148 -22.91 -4.59 18.80
CA MET A 148 -22.01 -4.60 17.65
C MET A 148 -22.00 -3.24 16.91
N SER A 149 -23.14 -2.55 16.84
CA SER A 149 -23.23 -1.22 16.24
C SER A 149 -22.55 -0.12 17.07
N ASP A 150 -22.45 -0.31 18.38
CA ASP A 150 -21.77 0.63 19.29
C ASP A 150 -20.25 0.68 19.09
N GLY A 151 -19.66 -0.30 18.41
CA GLY A 151 -18.22 -0.37 18.11
C GLY A 151 -17.80 0.13 16.73
N VAL A 152 -18.72 0.24 15.77
CA VAL A 152 -18.39 0.59 14.38
C VAL A 152 -18.28 2.11 14.22
N LYS A 153 -17.05 2.62 14.18
CA LYS A 153 -16.79 4.03 13.87
C LYS A 153 -16.90 4.24 12.34
N LYS A 154 -17.93 4.96 11.91
CA LYS A 154 -18.06 5.42 10.52
C LYS A 154 -17.36 6.77 10.39
N ALA A 155 -16.69 7.02 9.26
CA ALA A 155 -16.07 8.31 8.96
C ALA A 155 -16.96 9.15 8.05
N ILE A 156 -16.99 10.45 8.30
CA ILE A 156 -17.57 11.46 7.39
C ILE A 156 -16.44 12.43 7.05
N GLN A 157 -16.27 12.72 5.78
CA GLN A 157 -15.35 13.76 5.32
C GLN A 157 -16.01 15.13 5.47
N ILE A 158 -15.31 16.05 6.14
CA ILE A 158 -15.72 17.47 6.28
C ILE A 158 -14.65 18.29 5.55
N GLU A 159 -15.10 19.13 4.62
CA GLU A 159 -14.25 20.08 3.90
C GLU A 159 -14.17 21.38 4.70
N PHE A 160 -12.99 21.98 4.76
CA PHE A 160 -12.72 23.27 5.39
C PHE A 160 -12.15 24.21 4.35
N ASP A 161 -12.47 25.48 4.46
CA ASP A 161 -11.78 26.51 3.70
C ASP A 161 -10.28 26.53 4.10
N ILE A 162 -9.43 26.96 3.16
CA ILE A 162 -7.97 26.86 3.33
C ILE A 162 -7.48 27.64 4.55
N ASP A 163 -8.16 28.71 4.90
CA ASP A 163 -7.84 29.59 6.04
C ASP A 163 -8.17 28.91 7.39
N ASP A 164 -9.21 28.07 7.42
CA ASP A 164 -9.67 27.37 8.64
C ASP A 164 -9.01 26.00 8.83
N PHE A 165 -8.38 25.46 7.79
CA PHE A 165 -7.87 24.07 7.82
C PHE A 165 -6.82 23.83 8.90
N THR A 166 -5.88 24.78 9.08
CA THR A 166 -4.81 24.66 10.08
C THR A 166 -5.37 24.69 11.50
N GLU A 167 -6.29 25.61 11.79
CA GLU A 167 -6.94 25.69 13.08
C GLU A 167 -7.78 24.45 13.38
N ALA A 168 -8.52 23.93 12.39
CA ALA A 168 -9.30 22.71 12.52
C ALA A 168 -8.42 21.51 12.88
N GLN A 169 -7.23 21.36 12.24
CA GLN A 169 -6.28 20.32 12.57
C GLN A 169 -5.75 20.42 14.01
N GLU A 170 -5.42 21.62 14.47
CA GLU A 170 -4.92 21.85 15.82
C GLU A 170 -5.98 21.53 16.87
N LEU A 171 -7.23 21.95 16.65
CA LEU A 171 -8.37 21.64 17.51
C LEU A 171 -8.66 20.15 17.60
N VAL A 172 -8.64 19.44 16.47
CA VAL A 172 -8.79 17.97 16.44
C VAL A 172 -7.69 17.28 17.23
N LYS A 173 -6.43 17.70 17.07
CA LYS A 173 -5.30 17.17 17.85
C LYS A 173 -5.45 17.44 19.33
N PHE A 174 -5.80 18.67 19.71
CA PHE A 174 -6.00 19.07 21.09
C PHE A 174 -7.03 18.17 21.79
N TRP A 175 -8.23 18.03 21.21
CA TRP A 175 -9.31 17.26 21.82
C TRP A 175 -9.02 15.76 21.88
N ARG A 176 -8.34 15.20 20.85
CA ARG A 176 -7.89 13.80 20.90
C ARG A 176 -6.90 13.55 22.03
N ASN A 177 -5.97 14.47 22.27
CA ASN A 177 -5.00 14.37 23.35
C ASN A 177 -5.67 14.47 24.74
N GLN A 178 -6.84 15.12 24.85
CA GLN A 178 -7.66 15.14 26.05
C GLN A 178 -8.56 13.89 26.19
N GLY A 179 -8.45 12.91 25.30
CA GLY A 179 -9.28 11.70 25.31
C GLY A 179 -10.72 11.93 24.80
N ALA A 180 -11.02 13.08 24.22
CA ALA A 180 -12.38 13.38 23.76
C ALA A 180 -12.68 12.70 22.41
N TYR A 181 -13.94 12.23 22.28
CA TYR A 181 -14.46 11.77 21.00
C TYR A 181 -14.86 12.97 20.12
N VAL A 182 -13.96 13.36 19.21
CA VAL A 182 -14.15 14.55 18.36
C VAL A 182 -15.42 14.49 17.52
N GLY A 183 -15.79 13.31 16.99
CA GLY A 183 -17.06 13.12 16.26
C GLY A 183 -18.28 13.49 17.10
N GLY A 184 -18.28 13.21 18.41
CA GLY A 184 -19.33 13.64 19.33
C GLY A 184 -19.41 15.14 19.44
N LEU A 185 -18.28 15.83 19.59
CA LEU A 185 -18.24 17.29 19.67
C LEU A 185 -18.81 17.96 18.41
N VAL A 186 -18.47 17.42 17.23
CA VAL A 186 -19.02 17.92 15.95
C VAL A 186 -20.53 17.71 15.90
N MET A 187 -21.02 16.51 16.27
CA MET A 187 -22.47 16.22 16.30
C MET A 187 -23.24 17.13 17.24
N ASP A 188 -22.68 17.43 18.42
CA ASP A 188 -23.31 18.34 19.38
C ASP A 188 -23.38 19.78 18.87
N ALA A 189 -22.33 20.22 18.16
CA ALA A 189 -22.34 21.53 17.50
C ALA A 189 -23.42 21.62 16.40
N LEU A 190 -23.49 20.60 15.53
CA LEU A 190 -24.48 20.55 14.45
C LEU A 190 -25.93 20.48 14.97
N ARG A 191 -26.19 19.73 16.07
CA ARG A 191 -27.52 19.68 16.71
C ARG A 191 -27.92 21.02 17.27
N LYS A 192 -27.01 21.68 18.03
CA LYS A 192 -27.27 23.00 18.59
C LYS A 192 -27.60 24.04 17.51
N GLU A 193 -26.91 23.96 16.37
CA GLU A 193 -27.16 24.93 15.30
C GLU A 193 -28.47 24.63 14.56
N LYS A 194 -28.82 23.34 14.38
CA LYS A 194 -30.13 22.94 13.85
C LYS A 194 -31.30 23.44 14.70
N ASP A 195 -31.16 23.40 16.04
CA ASP A 195 -32.23 23.83 16.98
C ASP A 195 -32.39 25.36 17.03
N ARG A 196 -31.50 26.13 16.40
CA ARG A 196 -31.59 27.61 16.26
C ARG A 196 -32.29 28.07 14.99
N LEU A 197 -32.52 27.15 14.05
CA LEU A 197 -33.25 27.39 12.79
C LEU A 197 -34.74 27.13 12.95
#